data_fae67609ef0b1dc8a4bfedbff248f374
#
_entry.id   fae67609ef0b1dc8a4bfedbff248f374
#
_cell.length_a   1.000
_cell.length_b   1.000
_cell.length_c   1.000
_cell.angle_alpha   90.00
_cell.angle_beta   90.00
_cell.angle_gamma   90.00
#
_symmetry.space_group_name_H-M   'P 1'
#
loop_
_entity.id
_entity.type
_entity.pdbx_description
1 polymer ?
#
loop_
_entity_poly.entity_id
_entity_poly.type
_entity_poly.pdbx_seq_one_letter_code
_entity_poly.pdbx_strand_id
1 'polypeptide(L)'
;FYLNGKPVFINGVCEYEHQFGQSHAFSKEQVAARVKQIRAAGFNAFRDAHQPHHLDYQKYWDEEGVLFWTQLSAHVWYDTPEFRENFKKLLRQWVKERRNSPSVVIWGLQNESTLPREFAQECSEIIREMDPTARTMRIITTCNGGEGTDWNVIQNWSGTYGGDVTKYGKEL
;
A
#
# COMPACT_ATOMS: atom_id res chain seq x y z
N PHE A 1 -15.47 -2.91 -4.84
CA PHE A 1 -14.95 -1.55 -4.72
C PHE A 1 -15.79 -0.59 -5.54
N TYR A 2 -16.07 0.59 -5.01
CA TYR A 2 -16.82 1.63 -5.71
C TYR A 2 -15.97 2.91 -5.80
N LEU A 3 -15.86 3.48 -6.96
CA LEU A 3 -15.20 4.76 -7.20
C LEU A 3 -16.23 5.75 -7.73
N ASN A 4 -16.47 6.84 -6.98
CA ASN A 4 -17.47 7.84 -7.31
C ASN A 4 -18.88 7.25 -7.62
N GLY A 5 -19.28 6.27 -6.79
CA GLY A 5 -20.57 5.60 -6.91
C GLY A 5 -20.70 4.55 -8.02
N LYS A 6 -19.63 4.28 -8.76
CA LYS A 6 -19.60 3.24 -9.80
C LYS A 6 -18.76 2.05 -9.36
N PRO A 7 -19.21 0.82 -9.61
CA PRO A 7 -18.39 -0.36 -9.31
C PRO A 7 -17.14 -0.38 -10.20
N VAL A 8 -16.00 -0.68 -9.58
CA VAL A 8 -14.70 -0.79 -10.26
C VAL A 8 -14.07 -2.12 -9.89
N PHE A 9 -13.64 -2.85 -10.90
CA PHE A 9 -12.76 -4.01 -10.70
C PHE A 9 -11.32 -3.52 -10.62
N ILE A 10 -10.63 -3.87 -9.54
CA ILE A 10 -9.21 -3.52 -9.36
C ILE A 10 -8.36 -4.55 -10.09
N ASN A 11 -7.75 -4.13 -11.19
CA ASN A 11 -6.74 -4.88 -11.91
C ASN A 11 -5.38 -4.24 -11.61
N GLY A 12 -4.72 -4.71 -10.56
CA GLY A 12 -3.53 -4.09 -10.00
C GLY A 12 -2.25 -4.85 -10.28
N VAL A 13 -1.14 -4.13 -10.19
CA VAL A 13 0.21 -4.66 -10.20
C VAL A 13 0.98 -4.09 -9.01
N CYS A 14 1.97 -4.81 -8.53
CA CYS A 14 2.94 -4.28 -7.57
C CYS A 14 4.36 -4.55 -8.08
N GLU A 15 5.28 -3.66 -7.75
CA GLU A 15 6.69 -3.86 -8.04
C GLU A 15 7.57 -3.17 -7.00
N TYR A 16 8.80 -3.63 -6.89
CA TYR A 16 9.84 -2.94 -6.14
C TYR A 16 10.26 -1.67 -6.86
N GLU A 17 10.61 -0.65 -6.09
CA GLU A 17 11.06 0.63 -6.64
C GLU A 17 12.50 0.53 -7.16
N HIS A 18 12.68 -0.13 -8.29
CA HIS A 18 13.91 -0.05 -9.01
C HIS A 18 13.72 -0.14 -10.52
N GLN A 19 14.52 0.64 -11.22
CA GLN A 19 14.59 0.61 -12.66
C GLN A 19 15.72 -0.35 -13.08
N PHE A 20 15.43 -1.15 -14.08
CA PHE A 20 16.40 -2.13 -14.59
C PHE A 20 17.73 -1.47 -14.93
N GLY A 21 18.79 -1.96 -14.30
CA GLY A 21 20.15 -1.44 -14.49
C GLY A 21 20.49 -0.18 -13.71
N GLN A 22 19.52 0.46 -13.01
CA GLN A 22 19.76 1.73 -12.31
C GLN A 22 19.36 1.70 -10.84
N SER A 23 18.78 0.59 -10.35
CA SER A 23 18.26 0.49 -8.99
C SER A 23 17.32 1.67 -8.66
N HIS A 24 17.62 2.46 -7.65
CA HIS A 24 16.83 3.64 -7.25
C HIS A 24 17.33 4.95 -7.88
N ALA A 25 18.33 4.92 -8.76
CA ALA A 25 18.88 6.10 -9.41
C ALA A 25 18.16 6.36 -10.76
N PHE A 26 16.91 6.77 -10.71
CA PHE A 26 16.09 7.03 -11.88
C PHE A 26 15.66 8.51 -11.99
N SER A 27 15.36 8.94 -13.22
CA SER A 27 14.83 10.27 -13.48
C SER A 27 13.30 10.32 -13.42
N LYS A 28 12.76 11.53 -13.35
CA LYS A 28 11.29 11.75 -13.42
C LYS A 28 10.70 11.21 -14.72
N GLU A 29 11.41 11.35 -15.83
CA GLU A 29 10.98 10.85 -17.14
C GLU A 29 10.88 9.32 -17.16
N GLN A 30 11.79 8.64 -16.47
CA GLN A 30 11.75 7.19 -16.31
C GLN A 30 10.56 6.75 -15.46
N VAL A 31 10.26 7.46 -14.36
CA VAL A 31 9.05 7.22 -13.56
C VAL A 31 7.80 7.44 -14.42
N ALA A 32 7.70 8.56 -15.13
CA ALA A 32 6.58 8.84 -16.02
C ALA A 32 6.40 7.75 -17.09
N ALA A 33 7.48 7.29 -17.69
CA ALA A 33 7.47 6.21 -18.69
C ALA A 33 6.97 4.89 -18.08
N ARG A 34 7.40 4.54 -16.86
CA ARG A 34 6.95 3.33 -16.15
C ARG A 34 5.46 3.40 -15.86
N VAL A 35 4.96 4.52 -15.36
CA VAL A 35 3.54 4.71 -15.08
C VAL A 35 2.70 4.54 -16.36
N LYS A 36 3.12 5.13 -17.48
CA LYS A 36 2.45 4.97 -18.77
C LYS A 36 2.48 3.53 -19.29
N GLN A 37 3.58 2.81 -19.09
CA GLN A 37 3.66 1.39 -19.46
C GLN A 37 2.66 0.55 -18.67
N ILE A 38 2.56 0.75 -17.36
CA ILE A 38 1.62 0.05 -16.48
C ILE A 38 0.18 0.36 -16.93
N ARG A 39 -0.13 1.63 -17.19
CA ARG A 39 -1.45 2.03 -17.68
C ARG A 39 -1.78 1.44 -19.05
N ALA A 40 -0.83 1.47 -19.98
CA ALA A 40 -0.97 0.91 -21.32
C ALA A 40 -1.15 -0.62 -21.32
N ALA A 41 -0.59 -1.31 -20.33
CA ALA A 41 -0.80 -2.75 -20.12
C ALA A 41 -2.20 -3.10 -19.58
N GLY A 42 -3.06 -2.09 -19.31
CA GLY A 42 -4.44 -2.28 -18.85
C GLY A 42 -4.61 -2.33 -17.32
N PHE A 43 -3.56 -2.07 -16.56
CA PHE A 43 -3.68 -1.97 -15.10
C PHE A 43 -4.31 -0.64 -14.70
N ASN A 44 -5.16 -0.68 -13.69
CA ASN A 44 -5.82 0.50 -13.13
C ASN A 44 -5.47 0.75 -11.67
N ALA A 45 -4.60 -0.07 -11.09
CA ALA A 45 -4.15 0.08 -9.73
C ALA A 45 -2.68 -0.34 -9.59
N PHE A 46 -2.01 0.26 -8.62
CA PHE A 46 -0.62 -0.04 -8.28
C PHE A 46 -0.45 -0.14 -6.76
N ARG A 47 0.41 -1.04 -6.31
CA ARG A 47 0.82 -1.16 -4.91
C ARG A 47 2.32 -0.98 -4.77
N ASP A 48 2.73 -0.14 -3.82
CA ASP A 48 4.12 -0.09 -3.37
C ASP A 48 4.58 -1.45 -2.83
N ALA A 49 5.60 -2.02 -3.39
CA ALA A 49 6.22 -3.23 -2.88
C ALA A 49 7.70 -2.95 -2.52
N HIS A 50 8.12 -2.98 -1.26
CA HIS A 50 7.29 -3.08 -0.05
C HIS A 50 7.68 -1.95 0.89
N GLN A 51 7.75 -0.76 0.32
CA GLN A 51 8.15 0.50 0.97
C GLN A 51 7.58 1.68 0.17
N PRO A 52 7.48 2.88 0.75
CA PRO A 52 7.01 4.04 0.02
C PRO A 52 7.91 4.33 -1.19
N HIS A 53 7.31 4.36 -2.37
CA HIS A 53 8.01 4.79 -3.58
C HIS A 53 8.21 6.31 -3.59
N HIS A 54 9.11 6.78 -4.44
CA HIS A 54 9.40 8.19 -4.63
C HIS A 54 8.13 8.98 -4.97
N LEU A 55 8.02 10.21 -4.49
CA LEU A 55 6.82 11.04 -4.66
C LEU A 55 6.46 11.37 -6.12
N ASP A 56 7.42 11.28 -7.02
CA ASP A 56 7.13 11.42 -8.46
C ASP A 56 6.19 10.33 -8.98
N TYR A 57 6.23 9.10 -8.41
CA TYR A 57 5.24 8.06 -8.75
C TYR A 57 3.83 8.50 -8.42
N GLN A 58 3.61 9.03 -7.21
CA GLN A 58 2.31 9.53 -6.77
C GLN A 58 1.76 10.59 -7.73
N LYS A 59 2.60 11.55 -8.14
CA LYS A 59 2.22 12.59 -9.10
C LYS A 59 1.70 11.98 -10.40
N TYR A 60 2.44 11.01 -10.96
CA TYR A 60 2.05 10.40 -12.23
C TYR A 60 0.88 9.42 -12.08
N TRP A 61 0.70 8.75 -10.92
CA TRP A 61 -0.53 8.01 -10.64
C TRP A 61 -1.75 8.92 -10.64
N ASP A 62 -1.63 10.12 -10.05
CA ASP A 62 -2.69 11.12 -10.04
C ASP A 62 -3.03 11.59 -11.46
N GLU A 63 -2.03 11.87 -12.28
CA GLU A 63 -2.19 12.33 -13.67
C GLU A 63 -2.80 11.27 -14.60
N GLU A 64 -2.39 10.02 -14.45
CA GLU A 64 -2.84 8.90 -15.28
C GLU A 64 -4.09 8.17 -14.74
N GLY A 65 -4.58 8.57 -13.58
CA GLY A 65 -5.77 7.99 -12.96
C GLY A 65 -5.60 6.54 -12.53
N VAL A 66 -4.44 6.19 -11.98
CA VAL A 66 -4.13 4.86 -11.44
C VAL A 66 -4.40 4.86 -9.94
N LEU A 67 -5.23 3.96 -9.46
CA LEU A 67 -5.52 3.80 -8.04
C LEU A 67 -4.26 3.34 -7.30
N PHE A 68 -4.00 3.92 -6.14
CA PHE A 68 -2.74 3.70 -5.45
C PHE A 68 -2.94 3.13 -4.04
N TRP A 69 -2.38 1.94 -3.84
CA TRP A 69 -2.14 1.37 -2.52
C TRP A 69 -0.71 1.72 -2.11
N THR A 70 -0.56 2.81 -1.39
CA THR A 70 0.74 3.19 -0.83
C THR A 70 1.03 2.39 0.42
N GLN A 71 2.29 2.00 0.63
CA GLN A 71 2.72 1.18 1.75
C GLN A 71 3.88 1.81 2.51
N LEU A 72 3.79 1.84 3.84
CA LEU A 72 4.79 2.50 4.68
C LEU A 72 6.01 1.63 4.94
N SER A 73 5.82 0.39 5.36
CA SER A 73 6.88 -0.42 5.92
C SER A 73 7.09 -1.72 5.15
N ALA A 74 8.33 -2.19 5.21
CA ALA A 74 8.73 -3.48 4.66
C ALA A 74 8.36 -4.65 5.59
N HIS A 75 9.15 -5.72 5.54
CA HIS A 75 8.85 -7.05 6.09
C HIS A 75 9.15 -7.24 7.57
N VAL A 76 9.92 -6.35 8.19
CA VAL A 76 10.49 -6.63 9.51
C VAL A 76 9.82 -5.80 10.59
N TRP A 77 9.46 -6.48 11.68
CA TRP A 77 8.88 -5.87 12.86
C TRP A 77 9.68 -6.23 14.11
N TYR A 78 10.05 -5.22 14.86
CA TYR A 78 10.65 -5.33 16.18
C TYR A 78 9.79 -4.59 17.18
N ASP A 79 9.09 -5.31 18.06
CA ASP A 79 8.17 -4.71 19.01
C ASP A 79 8.90 -4.18 20.24
N THR A 80 9.54 -3.01 20.06
CA THR A 80 10.12 -2.22 21.16
C THR A 80 9.47 -0.86 21.22
N PRO A 81 9.48 -0.18 22.40
CA PRO A 81 8.97 1.18 22.52
C PRO A 81 9.62 2.15 21.51
N GLU A 82 10.92 2.05 21.31
CA GLU A 82 11.67 2.90 20.38
C GLU A 82 11.24 2.66 18.93
N PHE A 83 11.01 1.40 18.56
CA PHE A 83 10.51 1.06 17.24
C PHE A 83 9.11 1.65 17.02
N ARG A 84 8.19 1.49 18.00
CA ARG A 84 6.83 2.04 17.91
C ARG A 84 6.85 3.56 17.75
N GLU A 85 7.67 4.28 18.50
CA GLU A 85 7.80 5.73 18.38
C GLU A 85 8.36 6.16 17.02
N ASN A 86 9.41 5.49 16.54
CA ASN A 86 9.98 5.76 15.22
C ASN A 86 8.97 5.45 14.10
N PHE A 87 8.25 4.35 14.21
CA PHE A 87 7.21 3.99 13.24
C PHE A 87 6.12 5.07 13.17
N LYS A 88 5.59 5.53 14.31
CA LYS A 88 4.59 6.60 14.36
C LYS A 88 5.10 7.92 13.79
N LYS A 89 6.37 8.24 14.03
CA LYS A 89 7.01 9.44 13.45
C LYS A 89 7.04 9.36 11.91
N LEU A 90 7.50 8.24 11.38
CA LEU A 90 7.54 8.00 9.93
C LEU A 90 6.13 7.93 9.33
N LEU A 91 5.19 7.31 10.02
CA LEU A 91 3.78 7.25 9.63
C LEU A 91 3.19 8.66 9.43
N ARG A 92 3.41 9.56 10.39
CA ARG A 92 2.92 10.95 10.29
C ARG A 92 3.51 11.69 9.10
N GLN A 93 4.79 11.53 8.85
CA GLN A 93 5.45 12.14 7.70
C GLN A 93 4.88 11.56 6.39
N TRP A 94 4.81 10.25 6.28
CA TRP A 94 4.29 9.55 5.10
C TRP A 94 2.84 9.95 4.77
N VAL A 95 1.96 10.03 5.77
CA VAL A 95 0.58 10.50 5.57
C VAL A 95 0.57 11.97 5.13
N LYS A 96 1.36 12.83 5.77
CA LYS A 96 1.46 14.25 5.40
C LYS A 96 1.83 14.45 3.93
N GLU A 97 2.75 13.63 3.42
CA GLU A 97 3.23 13.71 2.04
C GLU A 97 2.20 13.22 1.02
N ARG A 98 1.32 12.28 1.41
CA ARG A 98 0.49 11.54 0.46
C ARG A 98 -1.02 11.79 0.57
N ARG A 99 -1.51 12.34 1.68
CA ARG A 99 -2.95 12.50 1.93
C ARG A 99 -3.70 13.33 0.90
N ASN A 100 -3.03 14.24 0.22
CA ASN A 100 -3.63 15.11 -0.80
C ASN A 100 -3.64 14.49 -2.20
N SER A 101 -3.05 13.29 -2.38
CA SER A 101 -3.10 12.58 -3.65
C SER A 101 -4.45 11.90 -3.85
N PRO A 102 -5.20 12.21 -4.92
CA PRO A 102 -6.47 11.56 -5.22
C PRO A 102 -6.32 10.09 -5.60
N SER A 103 -5.15 9.67 -6.08
CA SER A 103 -4.87 8.26 -6.41
C SER A 103 -4.83 7.38 -5.19
N VAL A 104 -4.41 7.88 -4.03
CA VAL A 104 -4.30 7.08 -2.80
C VAL A 104 -5.67 6.65 -2.35
N VAL A 105 -5.95 5.36 -2.45
CA VAL A 105 -7.21 4.74 -2.04
C VAL A 105 -7.03 3.74 -0.90
N ILE A 106 -5.81 3.23 -0.72
CA ILE A 106 -5.46 2.28 0.35
C ILE A 106 -4.17 2.73 1.04
N TRP A 107 -4.25 2.83 2.36
CA TRP A 107 -3.12 3.02 3.26
C TRP A 107 -2.63 1.66 3.77
N GLY A 108 -1.44 1.23 3.39
CA GLY A 108 -0.83 -0.01 3.83
C GLY A 108 0.18 0.23 4.95
N LEU A 109 -0.02 -0.35 6.13
CA LEU A 109 0.89 -0.17 7.25
C LEU A 109 2.18 -0.95 7.11
N GLN A 110 2.10 -2.19 6.58
CA GLN A 110 3.26 -3.07 6.44
C GLN A 110 3.01 -4.22 5.47
N ASN A 111 4.08 -4.97 5.18
CA ASN A 111 4.05 -6.20 4.40
C ASN A 111 4.63 -7.37 5.20
N GLU A 112 3.92 -8.50 5.23
CA GLU A 112 4.38 -9.81 5.73
C GLU A 112 5.06 -9.79 7.10
N SER A 113 4.68 -8.88 7.97
CA SER A 113 5.20 -8.75 9.32
C SER A 113 4.09 -8.87 10.33
N THR A 114 4.43 -9.29 11.55
CA THR A 114 3.48 -9.31 12.66
C THR A 114 3.33 -7.89 13.22
N LEU A 115 2.16 -7.30 13.04
CA LEU A 115 1.80 -6.04 13.65
C LEU A 115 0.79 -6.30 14.76
N PRO A 116 1.10 -6.00 16.04
CA PRO A 116 0.14 -6.17 17.12
C PRO A 116 -1.15 -5.40 16.83
N ARG A 117 -2.30 -6.03 17.07
CA ARG A 117 -3.61 -5.48 16.75
C ARG A 117 -3.83 -4.08 17.36
N GLU A 118 -3.48 -3.91 18.62
CA GLU A 118 -3.62 -2.64 19.32
C GLU A 118 -2.75 -1.53 18.70
N PHE A 119 -1.56 -1.89 18.22
CA PHE A 119 -0.69 -0.93 17.57
C PHE A 119 -1.17 -0.60 16.13
N ALA A 120 -1.73 -1.57 15.42
CA ALA A 120 -2.38 -1.32 14.13
C ALA A 120 -3.58 -0.37 14.29
N GLN A 121 -4.36 -0.53 15.36
CA GLN A 121 -5.46 0.38 15.69
C GLN A 121 -4.96 1.79 16.00
N GLU A 122 -3.91 1.93 16.82
CA GLU A 122 -3.28 3.22 17.12
C GLU A 122 -2.80 3.92 15.83
N CYS A 123 -2.09 3.19 14.98
CA CYS A 123 -1.64 3.72 13.68
C CYS A 123 -2.80 4.12 12.76
N SER A 124 -3.88 3.34 12.76
CA SER A 124 -5.08 3.62 11.97
C SER A 124 -5.76 4.92 12.43
N GLU A 125 -5.84 5.17 13.73
CA GLU A 125 -6.39 6.43 14.24
C GLU A 125 -5.49 7.62 13.89
N ILE A 126 -4.17 7.48 13.95
CA ILE A 126 -3.25 8.53 13.48
C ILE A 126 -3.50 8.88 12.01
N ILE A 127 -3.68 7.86 11.15
CA ILE A 127 -4.01 8.11 9.74
C ILE A 127 -5.33 8.86 9.62
N ARG A 128 -6.39 8.44 10.33
CA ARG A 128 -7.73 9.05 10.28
C ARG A 128 -7.77 10.47 10.83
N GLU A 129 -6.91 10.79 11.79
CA GLU A 129 -6.75 12.16 12.30
C GLU A 129 -6.10 13.07 11.25
N MET A 130 -5.09 12.58 10.55
CA MET A 130 -4.32 13.33 9.58
C MET A 130 -4.95 13.37 8.19
N ASP A 131 -5.71 12.33 7.84
CA ASP A 131 -6.48 12.16 6.61
C ASP A 131 -7.92 11.77 6.96
N PRO A 132 -8.83 12.74 7.18
CA PRO A 132 -10.21 12.46 7.52
C PRO A 132 -10.96 11.62 6.48
N THR A 133 -10.51 11.58 5.23
CA THR A 133 -11.10 10.73 4.19
C THR A 133 -10.91 9.23 4.46
N ALA A 134 -9.92 8.87 5.27
CA ALA A 134 -9.69 7.49 5.72
C ALA A 134 -10.74 6.99 6.73
N ARG A 135 -11.70 7.84 7.14
CA ARG A 135 -12.85 7.40 7.95
C ARG A 135 -13.98 6.82 7.13
N THR A 136 -14.09 7.18 5.85
CA THR A 136 -15.26 6.85 5.03
C THR A 136 -14.96 6.44 3.59
N MET A 137 -13.77 6.76 3.09
CA MET A 137 -13.45 6.61 1.66
C MET A 137 -12.20 5.77 1.42
N ARG A 138 -11.11 6.03 2.14
CA ARG A 138 -9.84 5.33 1.99
C ARG A 138 -9.75 4.17 2.98
N ILE A 139 -9.24 3.05 2.53
CA ILE A 139 -9.09 1.84 3.32
C ILE A 139 -7.72 1.84 4.00
N ILE A 140 -7.67 1.40 5.25
CA ILE A 140 -6.43 1.13 5.96
C ILE A 140 -6.28 -0.37 6.10
N THR A 141 -5.10 -0.90 5.80
CA THR A 141 -4.84 -2.34 5.89
C THR A 141 -3.40 -2.68 6.26
N THR A 142 -3.18 -3.94 6.58
CA THR A 142 -1.87 -4.57 6.62
C THR A 142 -1.84 -5.72 5.62
N CYS A 143 -0.70 -6.03 5.05
CA CYS A 143 -0.56 -7.18 4.18
C CYS A 143 -0.08 -8.40 4.99
N ASN A 144 -0.85 -8.80 5.97
CA ASN A 144 -0.67 -10.01 6.76
C ASN A 144 -1.86 -10.25 7.71
N GLY A 145 -3.06 -10.44 7.15
CA GLY A 145 -4.28 -10.70 7.89
C GLY A 145 -5.11 -9.47 8.23
N GLY A 146 -4.53 -8.28 8.35
CA GLY A 146 -5.28 -7.03 8.50
C GLY A 146 -5.88 -6.78 9.88
N GLU A 147 -5.50 -7.53 10.91
CA GLU A 147 -6.03 -7.34 12.27
C GLU A 147 -5.81 -5.90 12.78
N GLY A 148 -6.88 -5.28 13.30
CA GLY A 148 -6.84 -3.91 13.78
C GLY A 148 -6.94 -2.83 12.70
N THR A 149 -7.22 -3.22 11.47
CA THR A 149 -7.42 -2.35 10.30
C THR A 149 -8.79 -2.59 9.65
N ASP A 150 -9.08 -1.88 8.56
CA ASP A 150 -10.38 -1.92 7.90
C ASP A 150 -10.58 -3.13 7.01
N TRP A 151 -9.50 -3.68 6.48
CA TRP A 151 -9.55 -4.72 5.47
C TRP A 151 -8.61 -5.88 5.78
N ASN A 152 -9.18 -7.08 5.83
CA ASN A 152 -8.42 -8.32 5.96
C ASN A 152 -7.81 -8.70 4.61
N VAL A 153 -6.50 -8.67 4.53
CA VAL A 153 -5.73 -9.12 3.37
C VAL A 153 -5.21 -10.53 3.64
N ILE A 154 -5.87 -11.49 3.02
CA ILE A 154 -5.49 -12.90 3.11
C ILE A 154 -4.17 -13.11 2.38
N GLN A 155 -3.20 -13.71 3.09
CA GLN A 155 -1.96 -14.17 2.50
C GLN A 155 -2.04 -15.65 2.20
N ASN A 156 -2.12 -15.99 0.92
CA ASN A 156 -2.11 -17.38 0.50
C ASN A 156 -0.99 -17.62 -0.52
N TRP A 157 -0.06 -18.46 -0.14
CA TRP A 157 1.08 -18.86 -0.95
C TRP A 157 0.83 -20.17 -1.72
N SER A 158 -0.43 -20.47 -2.03
CA SER A 158 -0.84 -21.68 -2.73
C SER A 158 -0.06 -21.91 -4.01
N GLY A 159 0.54 -23.10 -4.13
CA GLY A 159 1.36 -23.46 -5.29
C GLY A 159 2.73 -22.79 -5.36
N THR A 160 3.02 -21.86 -4.47
CA THR A 160 4.30 -21.17 -4.36
C THR A 160 4.74 -21.23 -2.91
N TYR A 161 6.01 -21.42 -2.63
CA TYR A 161 6.57 -21.52 -1.27
C TYR A 161 5.90 -22.56 -0.36
N GLY A 162 5.27 -23.61 -0.94
CA GLY A 162 4.65 -24.69 -0.17
C GLY A 162 3.28 -24.38 0.43
N GLY A 163 2.62 -23.32 0.00
CA GLY A 163 1.27 -23.01 0.43
C GLY A 163 0.25 -24.11 0.09
N ASP A 164 -0.69 -24.35 1.00
CA ASP A 164 -1.72 -25.39 0.85
C ASP A 164 -2.92 -24.86 0.06
N VAL A 165 -3.05 -25.31 -1.19
CA VAL A 165 -4.16 -24.91 -2.09
C VAL A 165 -5.53 -25.26 -1.54
N THR A 166 -5.64 -26.26 -0.65
CA THR A 166 -6.94 -26.68 -0.09
C THR A 166 -7.48 -25.70 0.95
N LYS A 167 -6.65 -24.86 1.50
CA LYS A 167 -7.03 -23.83 2.47
C LYS A 167 -7.58 -22.57 1.82
N TYR A 168 -7.21 -22.30 0.59
CA TYR A 168 -7.55 -21.05 -0.10
C TYR A 168 -9.07 -20.80 -0.17
N GLY A 169 -9.84 -21.81 -0.54
CA GLY A 169 -11.29 -21.68 -0.61
C GLY A 169 -11.98 -21.52 0.74
N LYS A 170 -11.32 -21.90 1.83
CA LYS A 170 -11.85 -21.75 3.20
C LYS A 170 -11.55 -20.36 3.80
N GLU A 171 -10.54 -19.68 3.28
CA GLU A 171 -10.16 -18.34 3.71
C GLU A 171 -10.95 -17.25 2.96
N LEU A 172 -11.45 -17.56 1.78
CA LEU A 172 -12.33 -16.71 0.99
C LEU A 172 -13.79 -16.80 1.43
#